data_beb9c3f6ef317324fa05a3849d50a9ca
#
_entry.id   beb9c3f6ef317324fa05a3849d50a9ca
#
_cell.length_a   1.000
_cell.length_b   1.000
_cell.length_c   1.000
_cell.angle_alpha   90.00
_cell.angle_beta   90.00
_cell.angle_gamma   90.00
#
_symmetry.space_group_name_H-M   'P 1'
#
loop_
_entity.id
_entity.type
_entity.pdbx_description
1 polymer ?
#
loop_
_entity_poly.entity_id
_entity_poly.type
_entity_poly.pdbx_seq_one_letter_code
_entity_poly.pdbx_strand_id
1 'polypeptide(L)'
;PLYSSAASDVYKRQAFTTGAYKYCRIAQNRTDGKFRPFWPKSKRRAKPNTWGYDAITYYWLEQWWQEPFYVIKWAIGGTSIEPSNASDKSIHWSANPEWLANNTATSEKGRSLLLSFINDIDGCIDNTLSKLKNGYQIDAFLWHQGESDHAHGDKYYENLKAVVTYVRNHLSEKTGKDYSNLPFIFGTVAKKNKQYGSEVEAAMKRFAKEDKNAYLIDMSDAELMGDRLHFNQNSAEYLGKQMYEQIKAIR
;
A
#
# COMPACT_ATOMS: atom_id res chain seq x y z
N PRO A 1 -21.93 -28.38 3.37
CA PRO A 1 -21.21 -28.21 2.11
C PRO A 1 -19.74 -27.98 2.35
N LEU A 2 -18.93 -29.02 2.12
CA LEU A 2 -17.48 -29.03 2.26
C LEU A 2 -16.78 -28.68 0.93
N TYR A 3 -17.29 -27.67 0.20
CA TYR A 3 -16.71 -27.27 -1.09
C TYR A 3 -15.77 -26.10 -1.02
N SER A 4 -15.26 -25.71 0.16
CA SER A 4 -14.77 -24.35 0.22
C SER A 4 -13.25 -24.16 0.24
N SER A 5 -12.45 -25.04 0.85
CA SER A 5 -11.03 -24.67 1.01
C SER A 5 -10.16 -25.06 -0.19
N ALA A 6 -10.21 -26.29 -0.64
CA ALA A 6 -9.33 -26.76 -1.73
C ALA A 6 -9.67 -26.13 -3.09
N ALA A 7 -10.95 -25.99 -3.43
CA ALA A 7 -11.36 -25.33 -4.68
C ALA A 7 -11.02 -23.85 -4.67
N SER A 8 -11.25 -23.13 -3.54
CA SER A 8 -10.87 -21.73 -3.42
C SER A 8 -9.36 -21.53 -3.54
N ASP A 9 -8.55 -22.43 -3.02
CA ASP A 9 -7.09 -22.36 -3.12
C ASP A 9 -6.58 -22.66 -4.54
N VAL A 10 -7.24 -23.53 -5.26
CA VAL A 10 -6.96 -23.78 -6.68
C VAL A 10 -7.27 -22.54 -7.52
N TYR A 11 -8.44 -21.91 -7.33
CA TYR A 11 -8.81 -20.69 -8.05
C TYR A 11 -7.89 -19.51 -7.71
N LYS A 12 -7.53 -19.31 -6.44
CA LYS A 12 -6.54 -18.31 -6.04
C LYS A 12 -5.20 -18.54 -6.75
N ARG A 13 -4.67 -19.77 -6.69
CA ARG A 13 -3.40 -20.13 -7.35
C ARG A 13 -3.49 -19.92 -8.85
N GLN A 14 -4.61 -20.23 -9.47
CA GLN A 14 -4.82 -19.99 -10.89
C GLN A 14 -4.84 -18.51 -11.22
N ALA A 15 -5.56 -17.67 -10.46
CA ALA A 15 -5.55 -16.23 -10.62
C ALA A 15 -4.13 -15.64 -10.49
N PHE A 16 -3.34 -16.08 -9.50
CA PHE A 16 -1.96 -15.63 -9.30
C PHE A 16 -1.00 -16.12 -10.39
N THR A 17 -1.29 -17.27 -10.98
CA THR A 17 -0.43 -17.88 -12.01
C THR A 17 -0.75 -17.37 -13.40
N THR A 18 -2.03 -17.21 -13.72
CA THR A 18 -2.50 -16.84 -15.06
C THR A 18 -2.74 -15.34 -15.23
N GLY A 19 -2.80 -14.58 -14.11
CA GLY A 19 -3.14 -13.17 -14.13
C GLY A 19 -4.59 -12.90 -14.49
N ALA A 20 -5.48 -13.83 -14.23
CA ALA A 20 -6.90 -13.75 -14.58
C ALA A 20 -7.69 -12.83 -13.63
N TYR A 21 -7.25 -11.56 -13.50
CA TYR A 21 -8.00 -10.50 -12.84
C TYR A 21 -8.85 -9.78 -13.88
N LYS A 22 -10.15 -9.98 -13.80
CA LYS A 22 -11.10 -9.44 -14.78
C LYS A 22 -11.37 -7.95 -14.54
N TYR A 23 -11.48 -7.55 -13.29
CA TYR A 23 -11.99 -6.24 -12.89
C TYR A 23 -10.91 -5.28 -12.36
N CYS A 24 -9.83 -5.79 -11.77
CA CYS A 24 -8.76 -4.95 -11.24
C CYS A 24 -8.00 -4.22 -12.36
N ARG A 25 -7.94 -2.90 -12.23
CA ARG A 25 -7.17 -2.01 -13.10
C ARG A 25 -6.14 -1.28 -12.25
N ILE A 26 -4.87 -1.35 -12.61
CA ILE A 26 -3.77 -0.82 -11.80
C ILE A 26 -2.89 0.15 -12.59
N ALA A 27 -2.57 1.29 -11.97
CA ALA A 27 -1.42 2.12 -12.26
C ALA A 27 -0.37 1.84 -11.18
N GLN A 28 0.80 1.34 -11.58
CA GLN A 28 1.84 0.91 -10.64
C GLN A 28 3.19 1.53 -10.99
N ASN A 29 3.74 2.34 -10.05
CA ASN A 29 5.03 3.02 -10.18
C ASN A 29 5.19 3.74 -11.54
N ARG A 30 4.16 4.47 -11.96
CA ARG A 30 4.08 5.08 -13.29
C ARG A 30 3.52 6.49 -13.16
N THR A 31 3.97 7.36 -14.04
CA THR A 31 3.53 8.76 -14.12
C THR A 31 2.66 9.04 -15.35
N ASP A 32 2.29 7.99 -16.12
CA ASP A 32 1.48 8.16 -17.33
C ASP A 32 -0.03 8.28 -17.06
N GLY A 33 -0.47 8.13 -15.80
CA GLY A 33 -1.87 8.22 -15.40
C GLY A 33 -2.80 7.18 -16.04
N LYS A 34 -2.25 6.06 -16.53
CA LYS A 34 -3.00 5.03 -17.26
C LYS A 34 -3.10 3.75 -16.45
N PHE A 35 -4.32 3.29 -16.28
CA PHE A 35 -4.59 1.98 -15.71
C PHE A 35 -4.45 0.86 -16.74
N ARG A 36 -3.99 -0.30 -16.26
CA ARG A 36 -3.84 -1.54 -17.03
C ARG A 36 -4.49 -2.69 -16.26
N PRO A 37 -4.86 -3.78 -16.94
CA PRO A 37 -5.26 -5.00 -16.24
C PRO A 37 -4.17 -5.40 -15.23
N PHE A 38 -4.60 -5.76 -14.03
CA PHE A 38 -3.66 -6.20 -12.99
C PHE A 38 -3.02 -7.54 -13.38
N TRP A 39 -1.74 -7.65 -13.10
CA TRP A 39 -0.97 -8.86 -13.29
C TRP A 39 -0.09 -9.11 -12.08
N PRO A 40 -0.28 -10.19 -11.31
CA PRO A 40 0.43 -10.42 -10.06
C PRO A 40 1.93 -10.68 -10.23
N LYS A 41 2.38 -11.07 -11.42
CA LYS A 41 3.79 -11.36 -11.71
C LYS A 41 4.49 -10.16 -12.33
N SER A 42 5.64 -9.77 -11.77
CA SER A 42 6.52 -8.83 -12.45
C SER A 42 7.17 -9.48 -13.69
N LYS A 43 6.91 -8.93 -14.87
CA LYS A 43 7.54 -9.38 -16.12
C LYS A 43 9.07 -9.23 -16.13
N ARG A 44 9.64 -8.37 -15.27
CA ARG A 44 11.08 -8.06 -15.25
C ARG A 44 11.92 -9.02 -14.40
N ARG A 45 11.33 -9.71 -13.43
CA ARG A 45 12.02 -10.66 -12.56
C ARG A 45 11.12 -11.88 -12.36
N ALA A 46 10.97 -12.64 -13.44
CA ALA A 46 10.17 -13.85 -13.45
C ALA A 46 10.80 -14.96 -12.57
N LYS A 47 10.81 -14.77 -11.26
CA LYS A 47 10.76 -15.93 -10.38
C LYS A 47 9.30 -16.39 -10.40
N PRO A 48 9.02 -17.63 -10.83
CA PRO A 48 7.69 -18.17 -10.72
C PRO A 48 7.26 -18.10 -9.25
N ASN A 49 6.04 -17.67 -9.00
CA ASN A 49 5.41 -17.58 -7.67
C ASN A 49 5.79 -16.41 -6.75
N THR A 50 6.29 -15.29 -7.25
CA THR A 50 6.40 -14.06 -6.45
C THR A 50 5.17 -13.19 -6.65
N TRP A 51 4.38 -13.03 -5.59
CA TRP A 51 3.24 -12.13 -5.49
C TRP A 51 3.22 -11.47 -4.11
N GLY A 52 2.65 -10.29 -4.00
CA GLY A 52 2.51 -9.59 -2.73
C GLY A 52 1.12 -9.78 -2.11
N TYR A 53 0.97 -9.38 -0.85
CA TYR A 53 -0.31 -9.37 -0.14
C TYR A 53 -1.40 -8.57 -0.88
N ASP A 54 -1.02 -7.57 -1.64
CA ASP A 54 -1.91 -6.76 -2.46
C ASP A 54 -2.66 -7.58 -3.54
N ALA A 55 -2.00 -8.56 -4.14
CA ALA A 55 -2.66 -9.47 -5.08
C ALA A 55 -3.83 -10.23 -4.41
N ILE A 56 -3.67 -10.59 -3.13
CA ILE A 56 -4.71 -11.24 -2.33
C ILE A 56 -5.88 -10.28 -2.07
N THR A 57 -5.57 -9.04 -1.69
CA THR A 57 -6.60 -8.01 -1.49
C THR A 57 -7.43 -7.83 -2.77
N TYR A 58 -6.76 -7.68 -3.92
CA TYR A 58 -7.45 -7.48 -5.20
C TYR A 58 -8.25 -8.71 -5.63
N TYR A 59 -7.77 -9.93 -5.34
CA TYR A 59 -8.53 -11.15 -5.58
C TYR A 59 -9.86 -11.14 -4.85
N TRP A 60 -9.86 -10.83 -3.55
CA TRP A 60 -11.09 -10.80 -2.76
C TRP A 60 -12.01 -9.65 -3.16
N LEU A 61 -11.49 -8.49 -3.52
CA LEU A 61 -12.27 -7.38 -4.08
C LEU A 61 -12.95 -7.78 -5.38
N GLU A 62 -12.26 -8.51 -6.28
CA GLU A 62 -12.85 -9.04 -7.50
C GLU A 62 -14.02 -9.98 -7.24
N GLN A 63 -13.87 -10.88 -6.26
CA GLN A 63 -14.94 -11.83 -5.91
C GLN A 63 -16.15 -11.13 -5.30
N TRP A 64 -15.93 -10.05 -4.58
CA TRP A 64 -17.00 -9.33 -3.89
C TRP A 64 -17.72 -8.33 -4.81
N TRP A 65 -16.96 -7.46 -5.49
CA TRP A 65 -17.56 -6.40 -6.29
C TRP A 65 -18.08 -6.85 -7.64
N GLN A 66 -17.33 -7.69 -8.32
CA GLN A 66 -17.62 -8.14 -9.69
C GLN A 66 -17.79 -7.00 -10.70
N GLU A 67 -17.18 -5.83 -10.40
CA GLU A 67 -17.18 -4.62 -11.20
C GLU A 67 -15.77 -4.05 -11.31
N PRO A 68 -15.47 -3.24 -12.34
CA PRO A 68 -14.17 -2.60 -12.48
C PRO A 68 -13.84 -1.73 -11.27
N PHE A 69 -12.67 -1.97 -10.66
CA PHE A 69 -12.08 -1.12 -9.64
C PHE A 69 -10.65 -0.75 -9.98
N TYR A 70 -10.19 0.35 -9.42
CA TYR A 70 -8.96 1.00 -9.79
C TYR A 70 -8.00 1.06 -8.61
N VAL A 71 -6.73 0.76 -8.86
CA VAL A 71 -5.67 0.79 -7.86
C VAL A 71 -4.54 1.67 -8.35
N ILE A 72 -4.14 2.65 -7.55
CA ILE A 72 -2.94 3.45 -7.77
C ILE A 72 -1.91 2.98 -6.76
N LYS A 73 -0.79 2.42 -7.23
CA LYS A 73 0.21 1.80 -6.37
C LYS A 73 1.59 2.36 -6.61
N TRP A 74 2.22 2.83 -5.52
CA TRP A 74 3.66 3.07 -5.45
C TRP A 74 4.28 2.19 -4.38
N ALA A 75 5.34 1.47 -4.74
CA ALA A 75 6.08 0.64 -3.81
C ALA A 75 7.54 0.48 -4.29
N ILE A 76 8.48 0.85 -3.44
CA ILE A 76 9.90 0.61 -3.61
C ILE A 76 10.40 -0.01 -2.31
N GLY A 77 10.97 -1.21 -2.39
CA GLY A 77 11.47 -1.92 -1.22
C GLY A 77 12.69 -1.24 -0.59
N GLY A 78 12.78 -1.30 0.73
CA GLY A 78 13.91 -0.75 1.49
C GLY A 78 13.88 0.77 1.64
N THR A 79 12.69 1.39 1.62
CA THR A 79 12.53 2.84 1.77
C THR A 79 11.85 3.21 3.07
N SER A 80 12.30 4.32 3.68
CA SER A 80 11.82 4.86 4.95
C SER A 80 10.88 6.05 4.76
N ILE A 81 10.22 6.46 5.85
CA ILE A 81 9.55 7.76 5.94
C ILE A 81 10.56 8.82 6.43
N GLU A 82 11.44 8.45 7.35
CA GLU A 82 12.42 9.36 7.93
C GLU A 82 13.53 9.73 6.93
N PRO A 83 13.67 11.01 6.54
CA PRO A 83 14.64 11.40 5.51
C PRO A 83 16.09 11.41 5.99
N SER A 84 16.35 11.37 7.30
CA SER A 84 17.71 11.23 7.83
C SER A 84 18.25 9.80 7.81
N ASN A 85 17.44 8.83 7.40
CA ASN A 85 17.86 7.43 7.28
C ASN A 85 18.81 7.26 6.09
N ALA A 86 20.09 7.03 6.36
CA ALA A 86 21.11 6.88 5.32
C ALA A 86 21.03 5.57 4.53
N SER A 87 20.21 4.60 4.97
CA SER A 87 20.19 3.24 4.38
C SER A 87 19.51 3.17 3.02
N ASP A 88 18.61 4.09 2.69
CA ASP A 88 17.79 4.05 1.49
C ASP A 88 18.19 5.07 0.40
N LYS A 89 19.43 5.56 0.45
CA LYS A 89 20.02 6.37 -0.63
C LYS A 89 19.24 7.65 -0.96
N SER A 90 18.67 8.30 0.04
CA SER A 90 17.90 9.53 -0.12
C SER A 90 16.63 9.38 -0.95
N ILE A 91 15.97 8.23 -0.85
CA ILE A 91 14.65 7.96 -1.46
C ILE A 91 13.65 7.69 -0.34
N HIS A 92 12.75 8.64 -0.06
CA HIS A 92 11.91 8.60 1.14
C HIS A 92 10.45 8.91 0.84
N TRP A 93 9.59 8.47 1.77
CA TRP A 93 8.16 8.81 1.82
C TRP A 93 7.85 10.06 2.65
N SER A 94 8.86 10.83 3.00
CA SER A 94 8.71 11.95 3.92
C SER A 94 7.73 13.01 3.41
N ALA A 95 6.86 13.47 4.32
CA ALA A 95 6.04 14.67 4.17
C ALA A 95 6.65 15.90 4.87
N ASN A 96 7.91 15.83 5.33
CA ASN A 96 8.61 16.95 5.92
C ASN A 96 8.73 18.09 4.90
N PRO A 97 8.30 19.33 5.22
CA PRO A 97 8.29 20.45 4.28
C PRO A 97 9.68 20.80 3.72
N GLU A 98 10.72 20.73 4.52
CA GLU A 98 12.10 21.00 4.08
C GLU A 98 12.56 19.90 3.09
N TRP A 99 12.25 18.64 3.38
CA TRP A 99 12.52 17.54 2.47
C TRP A 99 11.80 17.73 1.13
N LEU A 100 10.52 18.04 1.16
CA LEU A 100 9.71 18.25 -0.05
C LEU A 100 10.16 19.46 -0.86
N ALA A 101 10.64 20.53 -0.21
CA ALA A 101 11.17 21.71 -0.90
C ALA A 101 12.47 21.41 -1.67
N ASN A 102 13.27 20.46 -1.20
CA ASN A 102 14.59 20.15 -1.74
C ASN A 102 14.61 18.88 -2.63
N ASN A 103 13.48 18.15 -2.75
CA ASN A 103 13.42 16.89 -3.47
C ASN A 103 12.24 16.84 -4.41
N THR A 104 12.42 16.19 -5.56
CA THR A 104 11.38 16.07 -6.58
C THR A 104 10.92 14.62 -6.76
N ALA A 105 9.82 14.44 -7.47
CA ALA A 105 9.30 13.12 -7.83
C ALA A 105 10.23 12.31 -8.75
N THR A 106 11.12 12.97 -9.47
CA THR A 106 11.93 12.36 -10.55
C THR A 106 13.43 12.38 -10.31
N SER A 107 13.91 13.05 -9.25
CA SER A 107 15.34 13.11 -8.93
C SER A 107 15.89 11.71 -8.59
N GLU A 108 17.05 11.35 -9.15
CA GLU A 108 17.75 10.12 -8.80
C GLU A 108 18.44 10.21 -7.44
N LYS A 109 18.81 11.43 -7.05
CA LYS A 109 19.35 11.76 -5.73
C LYS A 109 18.33 12.61 -4.96
N GLY A 110 17.90 12.13 -3.82
CA GLY A 110 16.90 12.82 -3.03
C GLY A 110 15.50 12.79 -3.68
N ARG A 111 15.06 11.62 -4.10
CA ARG A 111 13.74 11.43 -4.71
C ARG A 111 12.66 11.34 -3.65
N SER A 112 11.64 12.17 -3.76
CA SER A 112 10.43 12.05 -2.96
C SER A 112 9.49 11.00 -3.55
N LEU A 113 9.31 9.89 -2.83
CA LEU A 113 8.31 8.88 -3.20
C LEU A 113 6.89 9.37 -2.96
N LEU A 114 6.69 10.22 -1.95
CA LEU A 114 5.39 10.84 -1.71
C LEU A 114 4.97 11.69 -2.91
N LEU A 115 5.84 12.58 -3.40
CA LEU A 115 5.54 13.39 -4.60
C LEU A 115 5.38 12.52 -5.85
N SER A 116 6.15 11.43 -5.99
CA SER A 116 5.98 10.48 -7.08
C SER A 116 4.59 9.83 -7.05
N PHE A 117 4.12 9.45 -5.87
CA PHE A 117 2.80 8.86 -5.66
C PHE A 117 1.69 9.88 -5.93
N ILE A 118 1.82 11.10 -5.44
CA ILE A 118 0.88 12.20 -5.67
C ILE A 118 0.76 12.52 -7.17
N ASN A 119 1.88 12.63 -7.88
CA ASN A 119 1.85 12.86 -9.33
C ASN A 119 1.16 11.73 -10.10
N ASP A 120 1.31 10.48 -9.66
CA ASP A 120 0.62 9.35 -10.27
C ASP A 120 -0.89 9.40 -9.96
N ILE A 121 -1.28 9.76 -8.73
CA ILE A 121 -2.68 10.02 -8.36
C ILE A 121 -3.29 11.08 -9.28
N ASP A 122 -2.64 12.23 -9.40
CA ASP A 122 -3.13 13.33 -10.23
C ASP A 122 -3.29 12.92 -11.69
N GLY A 123 -2.29 12.27 -12.25
CA GLY A 123 -2.35 11.75 -13.61
C GLY A 123 -3.47 10.73 -13.81
N CYS A 124 -3.71 9.85 -12.84
CA CYS A 124 -4.79 8.87 -12.87
C CYS A 124 -6.18 9.53 -12.79
N ILE A 125 -6.31 10.54 -11.93
CA ILE A 125 -7.55 11.32 -11.82
C ILE A 125 -7.82 12.05 -13.13
N ASP A 126 -6.86 12.84 -13.62
CA ASP A 126 -7.05 13.71 -14.80
C ASP A 126 -7.25 12.92 -16.09
N ASN A 127 -6.50 11.83 -16.27
CA ASN A 127 -6.51 11.10 -17.53
C ASN A 127 -7.57 10.01 -17.62
N THR A 128 -8.05 9.50 -16.47
CA THR A 128 -8.96 8.35 -16.45
C THR A 128 -10.15 8.53 -15.53
N LEU A 129 -9.95 8.75 -14.22
CA LEU A 129 -11.04 8.63 -13.25
C LEU A 129 -12.10 9.72 -13.42
N SER A 130 -11.70 10.97 -13.67
CA SER A 130 -12.61 12.09 -13.91
C SER A 130 -13.50 11.91 -15.17
N LYS A 131 -13.12 10.99 -16.06
CA LYS A 131 -13.85 10.71 -17.31
C LYS A 131 -14.80 9.52 -17.20
N LEU A 132 -14.86 8.88 -16.05
CA LEU A 132 -15.80 7.77 -15.82
C LEU A 132 -17.23 8.30 -15.80
N LYS A 133 -18.12 7.68 -16.59
CA LYS A 133 -19.52 8.11 -16.75
C LYS A 133 -20.27 8.23 -15.43
N ASN A 134 -20.01 7.31 -14.50
CA ASN A 134 -20.68 7.27 -13.19
C ASN A 134 -19.87 7.95 -12.09
N GLY A 135 -18.80 8.69 -12.46
CA GLY A 135 -17.87 9.24 -11.49
C GLY A 135 -17.00 8.18 -10.82
N TYR A 136 -16.33 8.59 -9.75
CA TYR A 136 -15.49 7.72 -8.93
C TYR A 136 -15.51 8.17 -7.47
N GLN A 137 -15.13 7.24 -6.60
CA GLN A 137 -14.85 7.47 -5.19
C GLN A 137 -13.51 6.81 -4.84
N ILE A 138 -12.76 7.41 -3.93
CA ILE A 138 -11.56 6.83 -3.35
C ILE A 138 -11.97 6.22 -2.01
N ASP A 139 -11.81 4.92 -1.86
CA ASP A 139 -12.38 4.17 -0.74
C ASP A 139 -11.39 4.00 0.41
N ALA A 140 -10.10 3.84 0.13
CA ALA A 140 -9.10 3.63 1.17
C ALA A 140 -7.66 3.94 0.69
N PHE A 141 -6.79 4.27 1.64
CA PHE A 141 -5.35 4.32 1.49
C PHE A 141 -4.74 3.10 2.21
N LEU A 142 -4.15 2.19 1.43
CA LEU A 142 -3.53 0.98 1.96
C LEU A 142 -2.02 1.19 2.13
N TRP A 143 -1.48 0.75 3.28
CA TRP A 143 -0.08 0.97 3.61
C TRP A 143 0.56 -0.24 4.30
N HIS A 144 1.81 -0.54 3.94
CA HIS A 144 2.65 -1.43 4.72
C HIS A 144 4.11 -1.00 4.57
N GLN A 145 4.67 -0.51 5.65
CA GLN A 145 6.04 0.00 5.77
C GLN A 145 6.36 0.13 7.26
N GLY A 146 7.61 0.27 7.63
CA GLY A 146 8.09 0.45 9.00
C GLY A 146 9.45 -0.19 9.23
N GLU A 147 9.79 -1.20 8.43
CA GLU A 147 11.04 -1.95 8.53
C GLU A 147 12.26 -1.03 8.38
N SER A 148 12.24 -0.17 7.37
CA SER A 148 13.36 0.75 7.11
C SER A 148 13.47 1.89 8.13
N ASP A 149 12.45 2.10 8.94
CA ASP A 149 12.44 3.11 10.02
C ASP A 149 12.75 2.53 11.41
N HIS A 150 13.12 1.24 11.53
CA HIS A 150 13.34 0.58 12.81
C HIS A 150 14.35 1.29 13.73
N ALA A 151 15.30 2.01 13.18
CA ALA A 151 16.30 2.78 13.93
C ALA A 151 15.84 4.23 14.24
N HIS A 152 14.66 4.64 13.77
CA HIS A 152 14.09 5.99 13.90
C HIS A 152 12.65 5.95 14.43
N GLY A 153 12.36 5.01 15.29
CA GLY A 153 11.01 4.79 15.84
C GLY A 153 10.49 5.98 16.65
N ASP A 154 11.39 6.75 17.27
CA ASP A 154 11.10 8.01 17.98
C ASP A 154 10.40 9.05 17.10
N LYS A 155 10.69 9.07 15.80
CA LYS A 155 10.11 9.99 14.81
C LYS A 155 8.93 9.40 14.05
N TYR A 156 8.75 8.08 14.12
CA TYR A 156 7.84 7.36 13.21
C TYR A 156 6.38 7.82 13.33
N TYR A 157 5.91 8.10 14.54
CA TYR A 157 4.53 8.57 14.75
C TYR A 157 4.23 9.86 13.99
N GLU A 158 5.06 10.89 14.18
CA GLU A 158 4.86 12.20 13.54
C GLU A 158 5.04 12.10 12.02
N ASN A 159 6.01 11.32 11.57
CA ASN A 159 6.26 11.11 10.16
C ASN A 159 5.08 10.36 9.47
N LEU A 160 4.54 9.30 10.08
CA LEU A 160 3.40 8.57 9.54
C LEU A 160 2.16 9.46 9.47
N LYS A 161 1.88 10.19 10.57
CA LYS A 161 0.78 11.14 10.63
C LYS A 161 0.88 12.20 9.54
N ALA A 162 2.07 12.75 9.33
CA ALA A 162 2.31 13.75 8.29
C ALA A 162 2.04 13.20 6.88
N VAL A 163 2.48 11.97 6.57
CA VAL A 163 2.23 11.33 5.27
C VAL A 163 0.74 11.11 5.05
N VAL A 164 0.02 10.55 6.03
CA VAL A 164 -1.42 10.30 5.91
C VAL A 164 -2.19 11.60 5.74
N THR A 165 -1.86 12.61 6.53
CA THR A 165 -2.47 13.94 6.45
C THR A 165 -2.21 14.58 5.08
N TYR A 166 -0.98 14.50 4.58
CA TYR A 166 -0.61 15.03 3.27
C TYR A 166 -1.46 14.41 2.15
N VAL A 167 -1.59 13.08 2.13
CA VAL A 167 -2.39 12.37 1.11
C VAL A 167 -3.87 12.77 1.20
N ARG A 168 -4.45 12.80 2.40
CA ARG A 168 -5.85 13.20 2.62
C ARG A 168 -6.13 14.63 2.15
N ASN A 169 -5.28 15.57 2.53
CA ASN A 169 -5.42 16.98 2.14
C ASN A 169 -5.29 17.14 0.62
N HIS A 170 -4.26 16.53 0.02
CA HIS A 170 -4.06 16.58 -1.42
C HIS A 170 -5.26 16.04 -2.20
N LEU A 171 -5.81 14.91 -1.78
CA LEU A 171 -6.98 14.32 -2.42
C LEU A 171 -8.20 15.23 -2.29
N SER A 172 -8.38 15.88 -1.14
CA SER A 172 -9.47 16.84 -0.95
C SER A 172 -9.32 18.07 -1.86
N GLU A 173 -8.14 18.64 -1.92
CA GLU A 173 -7.82 19.78 -2.79
C GLU A 173 -7.97 19.41 -4.27
N LYS A 174 -7.41 18.28 -4.69
CA LYS A 174 -7.42 17.83 -6.10
C LYS A 174 -8.82 17.54 -6.61
N THR A 175 -9.68 16.97 -5.77
CA THR A 175 -10.99 16.50 -6.21
C THR A 175 -12.15 17.42 -5.88
N GLY A 176 -11.94 18.37 -4.97
CA GLY A 176 -13.01 19.21 -4.40
C GLY A 176 -13.98 18.45 -3.49
N LYS A 177 -13.64 17.21 -3.08
CA LYS A 177 -14.41 16.37 -2.15
C LYS A 177 -13.68 16.27 -0.82
N ASP A 178 -14.40 16.04 0.27
CA ASP A 178 -13.78 15.83 1.58
C ASP A 178 -13.21 14.41 1.72
N TYR A 179 -11.88 14.29 1.73
CA TYR A 179 -11.14 13.08 2.03
C TYR A 179 -10.38 13.17 3.37
N SER A 180 -10.68 14.14 4.22
CA SER A 180 -10.05 14.28 5.55
C SER A 180 -10.17 13.00 6.39
N ASN A 181 -11.25 12.25 6.17
CA ASN A 181 -11.58 10.98 6.83
C ASN A 181 -11.32 9.74 5.95
N LEU A 182 -10.51 9.84 4.89
CA LEU A 182 -10.20 8.68 4.06
C LEU A 182 -9.64 7.55 4.92
N PRO A 183 -10.23 6.35 4.89
CA PRO A 183 -9.73 5.20 5.62
C PRO A 183 -8.27 4.89 5.31
N PHE A 184 -7.46 4.75 6.36
CA PHE A 184 -6.06 4.34 6.28
C PHE A 184 -5.91 2.96 6.88
N ILE A 185 -5.61 1.96 6.05
CA ILE A 185 -5.52 0.55 6.46
C ILE A 185 -4.07 0.10 6.35
N PHE A 186 -3.48 -0.35 7.44
CA PHE A 186 -2.04 -0.65 7.47
C PHE A 186 -1.70 -1.84 8.40
N GLY A 187 -0.56 -2.50 8.13
CA GLY A 187 -0.09 -3.63 8.91
C GLY A 187 1.11 -3.30 9.78
N THR A 188 1.24 -3.94 10.95
CA THR A 188 2.46 -3.86 11.78
C THR A 188 3.61 -4.63 11.14
N VAL A 189 4.85 -4.33 11.54
CA VAL A 189 6.03 -5.14 11.23
C VAL A 189 6.04 -6.39 12.12
N ALA A 190 6.37 -7.55 11.57
CA ALA A 190 6.48 -8.78 12.36
C ALA A 190 7.63 -8.71 13.36
N LYS A 191 7.42 -9.16 14.60
CA LYS A 191 8.45 -9.17 15.65
C LYS A 191 9.67 -10.02 15.31
N LYS A 192 9.50 -11.05 14.47
CA LYS A 192 10.59 -11.91 13.97
C LYS A 192 11.41 -11.26 12.86
N ASN A 193 10.98 -10.09 12.34
CA ASN A 193 11.68 -9.39 11.27
C ASN A 193 13.00 -8.81 11.81
N LYS A 194 14.09 -8.99 11.06
CA LYS A 194 15.41 -8.45 11.43
C LYS A 194 15.47 -6.91 11.45
N GLN A 195 14.47 -6.25 10.87
CA GLN A 195 14.26 -4.80 10.90
C GLN A 195 13.03 -4.44 11.74
N TYR A 196 12.71 -5.23 12.75
CA TYR A 196 11.68 -4.88 13.72
C TYR A 196 12.15 -3.78 14.66
N GLY A 197 11.29 -2.77 14.86
CA GLY A 197 11.47 -1.70 15.85
C GLY A 197 10.27 -1.63 16.79
N SER A 198 10.49 -1.83 18.10
CA SER A 198 9.40 -1.75 19.09
C SER A 198 8.77 -0.36 19.17
N GLU A 199 9.56 0.70 18.96
CA GLU A 199 9.07 2.08 18.93
C GLU A 199 8.22 2.35 17.69
N VAL A 200 8.59 1.77 16.53
CA VAL A 200 7.78 1.82 15.31
C VAL A 200 6.43 1.15 15.54
N GLU A 201 6.40 -0.05 16.14
CA GLU A 201 5.15 -0.73 16.49
C GLU A 201 4.29 0.09 17.46
N ALA A 202 4.91 0.68 18.50
CA ALA A 202 4.22 1.54 19.45
C ALA A 202 3.62 2.78 18.78
N ALA A 203 4.36 3.40 17.85
CA ALA A 203 3.91 4.54 17.06
C ALA A 203 2.72 4.17 16.16
N MET A 204 2.74 3.02 15.50
CA MET A 204 1.62 2.51 14.70
C MET A 204 0.36 2.29 15.54
N LYS A 205 0.50 1.66 16.71
CA LYS A 205 -0.61 1.44 17.66
C LYS A 205 -1.17 2.74 18.20
N ARG A 206 -0.30 3.71 18.51
CA ARG A 206 -0.71 5.05 18.94
C ARG A 206 -1.49 5.74 17.83
N PHE A 207 -1.01 5.72 16.60
CA PHE A 207 -1.68 6.35 15.47
C PHE A 207 -3.08 5.74 15.23
N ALA A 208 -3.21 4.42 15.25
CA ALA A 208 -4.51 3.75 15.11
C ALA A 208 -5.48 4.07 16.26
N LYS A 209 -4.98 4.37 17.46
CA LYS A 209 -5.83 4.78 18.59
C LYS A 209 -6.32 6.22 18.46
N GLU A 210 -5.50 7.11 17.91
CA GLU A 210 -5.79 8.55 17.87
C GLU A 210 -6.56 8.95 16.60
N ASP A 211 -6.36 8.26 15.47
CA ASP A 211 -7.08 8.49 14.21
C ASP A 211 -8.22 7.47 14.05
N LYS A 212 -9.46 7.94 14.13
CA LYS A 212 -10.67 7.09 14.02
C LYS A 212 -10.80 6.35 12.69
N ASN A 213 -10.11 6.83 11.67
CA ASN A 213 -10.13 6.27 10.32
C ASN A 213 -8.83 5.51 9.99
N ALA A 214 -8.03 5.18 11.00
CA ALA A 214 -6.84 4.36 10.88
C ALA A 214 -7.10 2.94 11.42
N TYR A 215 -6.96 1.96 10.56
CA TYR A 215 -7.26 0.55 10.82
C TYR A 215 -5.98 -0.27 10.80
N LEU A 216 -5.49 -0.65 11.98
CA LEU A 216 -4.27 -1.41 12.15
C LEU A 216 -4.54 -2.90 12.09
N ILE A 217 -3.84 -3.59 11.19
CA ILE A 217 -3.83 -5.06 11.12
C ILE A 217 -2.61 -5.54 11.89
N ASP A 218 -2.84 -6.36 12.91
CA ASP A 218 -1.75 -6.92 13.72
C ASP A 218 -1.03 -8.04 12.95
N MET A 219 0.22 -7.77 12.57
CA MET A 219 1.14 -8.70 11.93
C MET A 219 2.30 -9.08 12.85
N SER A 220 2.22 -8.79 14.15
CA SER A 220 3.32 -8.99 15.11
C SER A 220 3.83 -10.43 15.16
N ASP A 221 2.92 -11.41 15.03
CA ASP A 221 3.23 -12.84 15.05
C ASP A 221 3.40 -13.46 13.65
N ALA A 222 3.42 -12.63 12.61
CA ALA A 222 3.52 -13.11 11.23
C ALA A 222 4.79 -13.93 10.98
N GLU A 223 4.64 -15.00 10.23
CA GLU A 223 5.74 -15.86 9.81
C GLU A 223 6.44 -15.25 8.58
N LEU A 224 7.76 -15.39 8.56
CA LEU A 224 8.62 -14.83 7.52
C LEU A 224 9.26 -15.93 6.68
N MET A 225 9.76 -15.56 5.52
CA MET A 225 10.63 -16.39 4.70
C MET A 225 11.99 -16.55 5.39
N GLY A 226 12.84 -17.44 4.87
CA GLY A 226 14.16 -17.71 5.43
C GLY A 226 15.11 -16.49 5.49
N ASP A 227 14.81 -15.43 4.74
CA ASP A 227 15.56 -14.17 4.78
C ASP A 227 15.25 -13.30 6.03
N ARG A 228 14.24 -13.69 6.82
CA ARG A 228 13.77 -12.98 8.01
C ARG A 228 13.36 -11.53 7.74
N LEU A 229 12.89 -11.25 6.54
CA LEU A 229 12.44 -9.93 6.12
C LEU A 229 11.05 -9.98 5.46
N HIS A 230 10.89 -10.85 4.47
CA HIS A 230 9.64 -10.94 3.72
C HIS A 230 8.66 -11.92 4.37
N PHE A 231 7.39 -11.59 4.34
CA PHE A 231 6.32 -12.50 4.77
C PHE A 231 6.37 -13.81 3.97
N ASN A 232 6.13 -14.90 4.66
CA ASN A 232 5.83 -16.17 3.99
C ASN A 232 4.43 -16.09 3.34
N GLN A 233 4.06 -17.14 2.60
CA GLN A 233 2.80 -17.21 1.87
C GLN A 233 1.59 -16.97 2.80
N ASN A 234 1.52 -17.68 3.93
CA ASN A 234 0.37 -17.62 4.83
C ASN A 234 0.19 -16.21 5.43
N SER A 235 1.27 -15.57 5.82
CA SER A 235 1.25 -14.21 6.38
C SER A 235 0.87 -13.18 5.34
N ALA A 236 1.35 -13.32 4.11
CA ALA A 236 0.95 -12.44 3.00
C ALA A 236 -0.54 -12.62 2.64
N GLU A 237 -1.04 -13.87 2.64
CA GLU A 237 -2.47 -14.15 2.45
C GLU A 237 -3.32 -13.56 3.57
N TYR A 238 -2.89 -13.69 4.82
CA TYR A 238 -3.58 -13.11 5.96
C TYR A 238 -3.67 -11.59 5.85
N LEU A 239 -2.55 -10.88 5.65
CA LEU A 239 -2.54 -9.41 5.52
C LEU A 239 -3.45 -8.95 4.38
N GLY A 240 -3.33 -9.56 3.21
CA GLY A 240 -4.13 -9.19 2.06
C GLY A 240 -5.63 -9.42 2.27
N LYS A 241 -6.00 -10.51 2.94
CA LYS A 241 -7.39 -10.79 3.29
C LYS A 241 -7.91 -9.80 4.33
N GLN A 242 -7.14 -9.47 5.36
CA GLN A 242 -7.53 -8.49 6.37
C GLN A 242 -7.72 -7.09 5.77
N MET A 243 -6.88 -6.65 4.84
CA MET A 243 -7.08 -5.40 4.11
C MET A 243 -8.41 -5.39 3.35
N TYR A 244 -8.74 -6.48 2.67
CA TYR A 244 -10.04 -6.63 2.01
C TYR A 244 -11.22 -6.57 3.00
N GLU A 245 -11.15 -7.32 4.11
CA GLU A 245 -12.24 -7.34 5.11
C GLU A 245 -12.46 -5.94 5.73
N GLN A 246 -11.40 -5.18 5.95
CA GLN A 246 -11.51 -3.78 6.40
C GLN A 246 -12.19 -2.91 5.35
N ILE A 247 -11.78 -2.98 4.08
CA ILE A 247 -12.43 -2.23 3.00
C ILE A 247 -13.93 -2.56 2.94
N LYS A 248 -14.27 -3.84 3.05
CA LYS A 248 -15.66 -4.29 3.04
C LYS A 248 -16.47 -3.80 4.24
N ALA A 249 -15.86 -3.72 5.42
CA ALA A 249 -16.53 -3.30 6.65
C ALA A 249 -16.82 -1.80 6.71
N ILE A 250 -15.98 -0.98 6.06
CA ILE A 250 -16.13 0.49 6.08
C ILE A 250 -16.98 1.04 4.93
N ARG A 251 -17.36 0.19 3.98
CA ARG A 251 -18.16 0.55 2.82
C ARG A 251 -19.61 0.06 2.91
#